data_35b586f9025fe8f20d94a44ea9c1b5ac
#
_entry.id   35b586f9025fe8f20d94a44ea9c1b5ac
#
_cell.length_a   1.000
_cell.length_b   1.000
_cell.length_c   1.000
_cell.angle_alpha   90.00
_cell.angle_beta   90.00
_cell.angle_gamma   90.00
#
_symmetry.space_group_name_H-M   'P 1'
#
loop_
_entity.id
_entity.type
_entity.pdbx_description
1 polymer ?
#
loop_
_entity_poly.entity_id
_entity_poly.type
_entity_poly.pdbx_seq_one_letter_code
_entity_poly.pdbx_strand_id
1 'polypeptide(L)' 'MGIDKQSDIAANIQIGPTDSGMVRIYIEADGGIELPLDFDAEEAEEIAEELRAAAEVAREMASGAKSKKKR' A
#
# COMPACT_ATOMS: atom_id res chain seq x y z
N MET A 1 16.63 -0.35 -0.50
CA MET A 1 16.14 -0.03 -0.72
C MET A 1 15.14 -0.19 -1.24
N GLY A 2 14.81 -0.58 -1.37
CA GLY A 2 13.74 -0.82 -1.73
C GLY A 2 13.32 -0.47 -2.97
N ILE A 3 12.28 0.06 -3.08
CA ILE A 3 11.71 0.36 -4.28
C ILE A 3 12.00 1.72 -4.62
N ASP A 4 13.19 2.04 -4.78
CA ASP A 4 13.44 3.37 -5.13
C ASP A 4 13.31 3.57 -6.59
N LYS A 5 13.13 2.52 -7.34
CA LYS A 5 12.98 2.69 -8.73
C LYS A 5 11.56 2.86 -9.05
N GLN A 6 11.23 3.77 -9.86
CA GLN A 6 9.87 3.98 -10.19
C GLN A 6 9.39 2.92 -11.11
N SER A 7 8.18 2.50 -10.90
CA SER A 7 7.57 1.53 -11.74
C SER A 7 6.94 2.18 -12.94
N ASP A 8 7.12 1.60 -14.08
CA ASP A 8 6.43 2.07 -15.27
C ASP A 8 5.08 1.44 -15.43
N ILE A 9 4.69 0.58 -14.52
CA ILE A 9 3.42 -0.12 -14.64
C ILE A 9 2.37 0.65 -13.90
N ALA A 10 1.33 0.99 -14.59
CA ALA A 10 0.20 1.63 -13.97
C ALA A 10 -0.65 0.57 -13.30
N ALA A 11 -1.13 0.89 -12.13
CA ALA A 11 -1.96 -0.05 -11.40
C ALA A 11 -3.03 0.70 -10.65
N ASN A 12 -4.19 0.07 -10.56
CA ASN A 12 -5.29 0.58 -9.76
C ASN A 12 -5.52 -0.36 -8.62
N ILE A 13 -5.85 0.20 -7.47
CA ILE A 13 -6.16 -0.60 -6.30
C ILE A 13 -7.52 -0.18 -5.80
N GLN A 14 -8.40 -1.15 -5.64
CA GLN A 14 -9.72 -0.91 -5.08
C GLN A 14 -9.85 -1.72 -3.82
N ILE A 15 -10.40 -1.13 -2.79
CA ILE A 15 -10.50 -1.76 -1.49
C ILE A 15 -11.93 -1.63 -1.02
N GLY A 16 -12.50 -2.72 -0.57
CA GLY A 16 -13.84 -2.69 -0.06
C GLY A 16 -14.22 -3.97 0.65
N PRO A 17 -15.33 -3.95 1.35
CA PRO A 17 -15.79 -5.14 2.04
C PRO A 17 -16.49 -6.09 1.07
N THR A 18 -16.48 -7.35 1.42
CA THR A 18 -17.21 -8.33 0.65
C THR A 18 -18.46 -8.73 1.40
N ASP A 19 -19.33 -9.44 0.70
CA ASP A 19 -20.57 -9.90 1.32
C ASP A 19 -20.32 -10.88 2.45
N SER A 20 -19.21 -11.55 2.45
CA SER A 20 -18.93 -12.51 3.49
C SER A 20 -18.12 -11.91 4.64
N GLY A 21 -18.03 -10.61 4.72
CA GLY A 21 -17.34 -9.98 5.85
C GLY A 21 -15.84 -9.94 5.73
N MET A 22 -15.34 -10.11 4.54
CA MET A 22 -13.92 -9.99 4.30
C MET A 22 -13.63 -8.64 3.70
N VAL A 23 -12.36 -8.33 3.59
CA VAL A 23 -11.92 -7.12 2.91
C VAL A 23 -11.19 -7.54 1.65
N ARG A 24 -11.64 -7.02 0.53
CA ARG A 24 -11.01 -7.35 -0.74
C ARG A 24 -10.13 -6.21 -1.19
N ILE A 25 -8.90 -6.52 -1.51
CA ILE A 25 -8.01 -5.61 -2.18
C ILE A 25 -7.84 -6.11 -3.59
N TYR A 26 -8.35 -5.33 -4.54
CA TYR A 26 -8.36 -5.75 -5.93
C TYR A 26 -7.35 -4.91 -6.68
N ILE A 27 -6.38 -5.56 -7.26
CA ILE A 27 -5.31 -4.87 -7.97
C ILE A 27 -5.45 -5.15 -9.44
N GLU A 28 -5.52 -4.10 -10.24
CA GLU A 28 -5.52 -4.20 -11.69
C GLU A 28 -4.27 -3.52 -12.20
N ALA A 29 -3.51 -4.23 -12.97
CA ALA A 29 -2.30 -3.67 -13.55
C ALA A 29 -2.32 -3.81 -15.05
N ASP A 30 -1.47 -3.04 -15.71
CA ASP A 30 -1.39 -3.10 -17.15
C ASP A 30 -1.09 -4.50 -17.60
N GLY A 31 -1.52 -4.82 -18.80
CA GLY A 31 -1.29 -6.15 -19.32
C GLY A 31 -2.34 -7.15 -18.91
N GLY A 32 -3.44 -6.68 -18.36
CA GLY A 32 -4.51 -7.58 -18.01
C GLY A 32 -4.30 -8.33 -16.72
N ILE A 33 -3.39 -7.87 -15.90
CA ILE A 33 -3.14 -8.50 -14.63
C ILE A 33 -4.20 -8.09 -13.63
N GLU A 34 -4.83 -9.07 -12.99
CA GLU A 34 -5.84 -8.81 -11.99
C GLU A 34 -5.57 -9.69 -10.79
N LEU A 35 -5.52 -9.08 -9.63
CA LEU A 35 -5.22 -9.80 -8.41
C LEU A 35 -6.24 -9.45 -7.34
N PRO A 36 -7.27 -10.27 -7.21
CA PRO A 36 -8.21 -10.07 -6.10
C PRO A 36 -7.68 -10.79 -4.87
N LEU A 37 -7.48 -10.05 -3.82
CA LEU A 37 -6.94 -10.59 -2.59
C LEU A 37 -7.94 -10.34 -1.48
N ASP A 38 -8.33 -11.38 -0.79
CA ASP A 38 -9.30 -11.27 0.28
C ASP A 38 -8.62 -11.53 1.60
N PHE A 39 -8.89 -10.67 2.56
CA PHE A 39 -8.34 -10.78 3.90
C PHE A 39 -9.45 -10.69 4.89
N ASP A 40 -9.29 -11.34 6.04
CA ASP A 40 -10.28 -11.10 7.05
C ASP A 40 -10.03 -9.71 7.65
N ALA A 41 -10.98 -9.25 8.46
CA ALA A 41 -10.94 -7.88 8.91
C ALA A 41 -9.71 -7.59 9.77
N GLU A 42 -9.31 -8.54 10.57
CA GLU A 42 -8.15 -8.31 11.42
C GLU A 42 -6.88 -8.22 10.62
N GLU A 43 -6.73 -9.09 9.64
CA GLU A 43 -5.58 -9.01 8.78
C GLU A 43 -5.55 -7.69 8.02
N ALA A 44 -6.72 -7.26 7.58
CA ALA A 44 -6.78 -6.02 6.83
C ALA A 44 -6.36 -4.85 7.71
N GLU A 45 -6.72 -4.88 8.97
CA GLU A 45 -6.30 -3.81 9.85
C GLU A 45 -4.81 -3.81 10.10
N GLU A 46 -4.23 -4.99 10.18
CA GLU A 46 -2.78 -5.06 10.31
C GLU A 46 -2.08 -4.51 9.10
N ILE A 47 -2.60 -4.83 7.93
CA ILE A 47 -2.03 -4.29 6.71
C ILE A 47 -2.16 -2.78 6.68
N ALA A 48 -3.27 -2.27 7.13
CA ALA A 48 -3.48 -0.83 7.16
C ALA A 48 -2.46 -0.14 8.06
N GLU A 49 -2.15 -0.77 9.18
CA GLU A 49 -1.18 -0.18 10.07
C GLU A 49 0.22 -0.21 9.48
N GLU A 50 0.54 -1.28 8.79
CA GLU A 50 1.82 -1.33 8.13
C GLU A 50 1.93 -0.31 7.03
N LEU A 51 0.85 -0.12 6.29
CA LEU A 51 0.84 0.91 5.28
C LEU A 51 1.02 2.29 5.87
N ARG A 52 0.35 2.55 6.99
CA ARG A 52 0.47 3.85 7.61
C ARG A 52 1.89 4.09 8.08
N ALA A 53 2.50 3.08 8.71
CA ALA A 53 3.87 3.23 9.18
C ALA A 53 4.82 3.46 8.02
N ALA A 54 4.65 2.71 6.95
CA ALA A 54 5.50 2.88 5.79
C ALA A 54 5.33 4.25 5.16
N ALA A 55 4.09 4.74 5.15
CA ALA A 55 3.84 6.05 4.58
C ALA A 55 4.54 7.13 5.38
N GLU A 56 4.55 6.98 6.70
CA GLU A 56 5.22 7.98 7.51
C GLU A 56 6.71 7.99 7.26
N VAL A 57 7.31 6.82 7.17
CA VAL A 57 8.74 6.76 6.88
C VAL A 57 9.01 7.32 5.49
N ALA A 58 8.19 6.97 4.53
CA ALA A 58 8.39 7.47 3.18
C ALA A 58 8.28 8.99 3.13
N ARG A 59 7.34 9.53 3.91
CA ARG A 59 7.18 10.97 3.90
C ARG A 59 8.40 11.66 4.49
N GLU A 60 8.97 11.08 5.54
CA GLU A 60 10.17 11.63 6.12
C GLU A 60 11.33 11.56 5.14
N MET A 61 11.45 10.46 4.43
CA MET A 61 12.51 10.35 3.46
C MET A 61 12.32 11.33 2.33
N ALA A 62 11.08 11.51 1.90
CA ALA A 62 10.83 12.40 0.79
C ALA A 62 11.05 13.85 1.18
N SER A 63 10.80 14.20 2.42
CA SER A 63 11.00 15.59 2.77
C SER A 63 12.44 15.84 3.06
N GLY A 64 13.27 14.94 2.66
CA GLY A 64 14.63 15.25 2.70
C GLY A 64 15.25 14.79 3.93
N ALA A 65 14.60 14.10 4.62
CA ALA A 65 15.19 13.58 5.74
C ALA A 65 16.07 14.55 6.40
N LYS A 66 16.13 15.63 5.87
CA LYS A 66 16.95 16.62 6.39
C LYS A 66 16.37 17.08 7.61
N SER A 67 15.24 16.86 7.65
CA SER A 67 14.69 17.31 8.81
C SER A 67 15.08 16.46 9.90
N LYS A 68 15.60 15.85 9.91
CA LYS A 68 15.88 15.26 10.80
C LYS A 68 16.74 15.47 11.50
N LYS A 69 16.89 16.00 11.08
CA LYS A 69 17.38 16.31 11.48
C LYS A 69 17.44 16.85 12.18
N LYS A 70 17.34 17.02 12.49
CA LYS A 70 17.23 17.59 13.05
C LYS A 70 17.27 17.72 13.80
N ARG A 71 17.50 17.63 13.98
CA ARG A 71 17.50 17.68 14.73
C ARG A 71 17.69 17.53 15.18
#